data_f55c89e9a5f359a3d47423aa7d04837c
#
_entry.id   f55c89e9a5f359a3d47423aa7d04837c
#
_cell.length_a   1.000
_cell.length_b   1.000
_cell.length_c   1.000
_cell.angle_alpha   90.00
_cell.angle_beta   90.00
_cell.angle_gamma   90.00
#
_symmetry.space_group_name_H-M   'P 1'
#
loop_
_entity.id
_entity.type
_entity.pdbx_description
1 polymer ?
#
loop_
_entity_poly.entity_id
_entity_poly.type
_entity_poly.pdbx_seq_one_letter_code
_entity_poly.pdbx_strand_id
1 'polypeptide(L)'
;IFFKDYRSNIQNYKNLEKCIKKTSPEIIFHLAAQPQVLESFENPLDTVATNVIGTSNLLEIARKYKFIKSIVIITTDKVYQNDEKKVKFSETDKLGGDDLYSASKACADIISLSYLKSFFKNSGCGVATARAGNCIGGGDWTKHRILTDATEAFVKNKNLKIRNPNTIRPWQHVLEPLYGYIILAEKIFANKKKKYCKSWNFGPAR
;
A
#
# COMPACT_ATOMS: atom_id res chain seq x y z
N ILE A 1 5.46 -26.00 -1.48
CA ILE A 1 5.52 -24.53 -1.68
C ILE A 1 6.96 -24.15 -1.47
N PHE A 2 7.60 -23.59 -2.51
CA PHE A 2 8.96 -23.10 -2.42
C PHE A 2 8.94 -21.68 -1.87
N PHE A 3 9.55 -21.47 -0.71
CA PHE A 3 9.66 -20.17 -0.07
C PHE A 3 11.13 -19.77 0.05
N LYS A 4 11.44 -18.52 -0.36
CA LYS A 4 12.76 -17.91 -0.16
C LYS A 4 12.57 -16.56 0.52
N ASP A 5 13.23 -16.38 1.66
CA ASP A 5 13.23 -15.12 2.43
C ASP A 5 14.48 -14.30 2.06
N TYR A 6 14.25 -13.02 1.68
CA TYR A 6 15.30 -12.04 1.40
C TYR A 6 15.02 -10.79 2.23
N ARG A 7 15.82 -10.56 3.26
CA ARG A 7 15.66 -9.41 4.14
C ARG A 7 16.56 -8.27 3.69
N SER A 8 15.95 -7.16 3.26
CA SER A 8 16.65 -5.97 2.82
C SER A 8 15.75 -4.74 2.97
N ASN A 9 16.36 -3.56 3.13
CA ASN A 9 15.65 -2.30 3.11
C ASN A 9 15.26 -1.94 1.66
N ILE A 10 13.99 -1.60 1.43
CA ILE A 10 13.44 -1.18 0.13
C ILE A 10 14.13 0.07 -0.44
N GLN A 11 14.72 0.90 0.42
CA GLN A 11 15.51 2.08 0.05
C GLN A 11 16.82 1.70 -0.63
N ASN A 12 17.33 0.49 -0.40
CA ASN A 12 18.57 0.02 -1.01
C ASN A 12 18.31 -0.56 -2.41
N TYR A 13 18.42 0.31 -3.41
CA TYR A 13 18.20 -0.03 -4.81
C TYR A 13 18.99 -1.26 -5.27
N LYS A 14 20.30 -1.32 -4.97
CA LYS A 14 21.19 -2.41 -5.44
C LYS A 14 20.79 -3.77 -4.86
N ASN A 15 20.44 -3.81 -3.57
CA ASN A 15 20.03 -5.05 -2.93
C ASN A 15 18.65 -5.51 -3.43
N LEU A 16 17.72 -4.57 -3.61
CA LEU A 16 16.40 -4.87 -4.18
C LEU A 16 16.53 -5.40 -5.61
N GLU A 17 17.33 -4.75 -6.45
CA GLU A 17 17.57 -5.19 -7.83
C GLU A 17 18.20 -6.59 -7.87
N LYS A 18 19.20 -6.86 -7.03
CA LYS A 18 19.83 -8.19 -6.90
C LYS A 18 18.79 -9.26 -6.52
N CYS A 19 17.89 -8.96 -5.58
CA CYS A 19 16.82 -9.87 -5.17
C CYS A 19 15.87 -10.15 -6.33
N ILE A 20 15.34 -9.13 -6.98
CA ILE A 20 14.39 -9.24 -8.10
C ILE A 20 15.03 -10.00 -9.27
N LYS A 21 16.28 -9.69 -9.63
CA LYS A 21 17.00 -10.40 -10.69
C LYS A 21 17.18 -11.88 -10.37
N LYS A 22 17.51 -12.21 -9.12
CA LYS A 22 17.72 -13.61 -8.68
C LYS A 22 16.44 -14.43 -8.65
N THR A 23 15.31 -13.80 -8.31
CA THR A 23 14.01 -14.49 -8.15
C THR A 23 13.17 -14.47 -9.43
N SER A 24 13.44 -13.53 -10.33
CA SER A 24 12.70 -13.32 -11.59
C SER A 24 11.17 -13.41 -11.45
N PRO A 25 10.55 -12.64 -10.52
CA PRO A 25 9.12 -12.74 -10.28
C PRO A 25 8.31 -12.18 -11.47
N GLU A 26 7.25 -12.86 -11.84
CA GLU A 26 6.31 -12.35 -12.85
C GLU A 26 5.25 -11.42 -12.24
N ILE A 27 4.93 -11.61 -10.95
CA ILE A 27 3.95 -10.83 -10.18
C ILE A 27 4.62 -10.26 -8.94
N ILE A 28 4.38 -8.99 -8.66
CA ILE A 28 4.91 -8.31 -7.47
C ILE A 28 3.76 -7.64 -6.72
N PHE A 29 3.65 -7.96 -5.43
CA PHE A 29 2.85 -7.20 -4.47
C PHE A 29 3.78 -6.34 -3.62
N HIS A 30 3.66 -5.03 -3.75
CA HIS A 30 4.46 -4.08 -2.99
C HIS A 30 3.72 -3.63 -1.73
N LEU A 31 3.99 -4.31 -0.63
CA LEU A 31 3.42 -4.01 0.69
C LEU A 31 4.41 -3.28 1.61
N ALA A 32 5.69 -3.20 1.21
CA ALA A 32 6.72 -2.56 2.01
C ALA A 32 6.42 -1.07 2.18
N ALA A 33 6.26 -0.63 3.42
CA ALA A 33 5.99 0.76 3.76
C ALA A 33 6.32 1.03 5.24
N GLN A 34 6.56 2.29 5.59
CA GLN A 34 6.36 2.80 6.94
C GLN A 34 4.85 3.09 7.10
N PRO A 35 4.07 2.36 7.94
CA PRO A 35 2.61 2.39 7.90
C PRO A 35 1.96 3.24 8.99
N GLN A 36 2.73 3.94 9.83
CA GLN A 36 2.23 4.63 11.02
C GLN A 36 2.28 6.15 10.87
N VAL A 37 1.16 6.82 11.17
CA VAL A 37 1.08 8.29 11.17
C VAL A 37 1.99 8.89 12.24
N LEU A 38 1.95 8.35 13.48
CA LEU A 38 2.78 8.88 14.57
C LEU A 38 4.27 8.76 14.28
N GLU A 39 4.71 7.63 13.75
CA GLU A 39 6.10 7.42 13.33
C GLU A 39 6.53 8.40 12.25
N SER A 40 5.61 8.83 11.37
CA SER A 40 5.94 9.81 10.34
C SER A 40 6.24 11.21 10.88
N PHE A 41 5.77 11.55 12.08
CA PHE A 41 6.14 12.79 12.78
C PHE A 41 7.52 12.69 13.43
N GLU A 42 7.86 11.52 13.96
CA GLU A 42 9.15 11.27 14.61
C GLU A 42 10.28 11.08 13.59
N ASN A 43 10.00 10.35 12.50
CA ASN A 43 10.96 9.98 11.45
C ASN A 43 10.47 10.37 10.05
N PRO A 44 10.34 11.68 9.74
CA PRO A 44 9.75 12.16 8.50
C PRO A 44 10.55 11.75 7.25
N LEU A 45 11.86 11.87 7.28
CA LEU A 45 12.70 11.54 6.14
C LEU A 45 12.70 10.03 5.83
N ASP A 46 12.71 9.18 6.85
CA ASP A 46 12.61 7.73 6.67
C ASP A 46 11.25 7.33 6.08
N THR A 47 10.17 7.99 6.52
CA THR A 47 8.83 7.80 5.95
C THR A 47 8.80 8.10 4.44
N VAL A 48 9.39 9.22 4.02
CA VAL A 48 9.48 9.59 2.59
C VAL A 48 10.40 8.62 1.84
N ALA A 49 11.57 8.33 2.41
CA ALA A 49 12.54 7.43 1.78
C ALA A 49 11.96 6.02 1.59
N THR A 50 11.22 5.50 2.57
CA THR A 50 10.59 4.18 2.48
C THR A 50 9.41 4.18 1.51
N ASN A 51 8.46 5.09 1.70
CA ASN A 51 7.18 5.03 0.98
C ASN A 51 7.28 5.58 -0.44
N VAL A 52 8.07 6.62 -0.67
CA VAL A 52 8.18 7.29 -1.98
C VAL A 52 9.37 6.76 -2.76
N ILE A 53 10.57 6.85 -2.19
CA ILE A 53 11.79 6.43 -2.89
C ILE A 53 11.82 4.89 -3.01
N GLY A 54 11.43 4.15 -1.97
CA GLY A 54 11.33 2.69 -2.03
C GLY A 54 10.38 2.21 -3.12
N THR A 55 9.20 2.83 -3.27
CA THR A 55 8.26 2.54 -4.36
C THR A 55 8.88 2.90 -5.73
N SER A 56 9.54 4.04 -5.83
CA SER A 56 10.23 4.46 -7.06
C SER A 56 11.35 3.49 -7.43
N ASN A 57 12.13 3.02 -6.47
CA ASN A 57 13.17 2.00 -6.69
C ASN A 57 12.60 0.73 -7.29
N LEU A 58 11.49 0.22 -6.74
CA LEU A 58 10.82 -0.96 -7.27
C LEU A 58 10.36 -0.77 -8.72
N LEU A 59 9.70 0.35 -9.01
CA LEU A 59 9.18 0.66 -10.34
C LEU A 59 10.29 0.85 -11.36
N GLU A 60 11.39 1.50 -10.97
CA GLU A 60 12.56 1.68 -11.83
C GLU A 60 13.26 0.33 -12.15
N ILE A 61 13.35 -0.56 -11.16
CA ILE A 61 13.84 -1.92 -11.39
C ILE A 61 12.90 -2.68 -12.31
N ALA A 62 11.59 -2.62 -12.04
CA ALA A 62 10.60 -3.33 -12.85
C ALA A 62 10.62 -2.89 -14.32
N ARG A 63 10.92 -1.63 -14.60
CA ARG A 63 11.08 -1.10 -15.96
C ARG A 63 12.20 -1.79 -16.75
N LYS A 64 13.23 -2.28 -16.08
CA LYS A 64 14.40 -2.92 -16.70
C LYS A 64 14.17 -4.39 -17.05
N TYR A 65 13.25 -5.07 -16.36
CA TYR A 65 13.12 -6.52 -16.45
C TYR A 65 11.79 -6.97 -17.05
N LYS A 66 11.84 -7.50 -18.27
CA LYS A 66 10.66 -7.92 -19.07
C LYS A 66 9.91 -9.15 -18.50
N PHE A 67 10.50 -9.88 -17.56
CA PHE A 67 9.82 -11.00 -16.90
C PHE A 67 8.71 -10.53 -15.95
N ILE A 68 8.76 -9.32 -15.43
CA ILE A 68 7.71 -8.76 -14.55
C ILE A 68 6.51 -8.38 -15.41
N LYS A 69 5.34 -8.94 -15.10
CA LYS A 69 4.10 -8.78 -15.86
C LYS A 69 3.03 -7.99 -15.11
N SER A 70 2.99 -8.11 -13.79
CA SER A 70 1.95 -7.52 -12.95
C SER A 70 2.53 -6.96 -11.66
N ILE A 71 2.19 -5.71 -11.34
CA ILE A 71 2.60 -5.06 -10.09
C ILE A 71 1.38 -4.45 -9.44
N VAL A 72 1.12 -4.80 -8.19
CA VAL A 72 0.10 -4.18 -7.34
C VAL A 72 0.80 -3.42 -6.23
N ILE A 73 0.65 -2.10 -6.22
CA ILE A 73 1.22 -1.20 -5.19
C ILE A 73 0.15 -0.93 -4.15
N ILE A 74 0.38 -1.37 -2.92
CA ILE A 74 -0.56 -1.18 -1.83
C ILE A 74 -0.37 0.20 -1.22
N THR A 75 -1.39 1.05 -1.35
CA THR A 75 -1.45 2.37 -0.74
C THR A 75 -2.48 2.37 0.41
N THR A 76 -3.32 3.38 0.54
CA THR A 76 -4.28 3.50 1.65
C THR A 76 -5.45 4.38 1.23
N ASP A 77 -6.58 4.28 1.93
CA ASP A 77 -7.70 5.21 1.82
C ASP A 77 -7.34 6.66 2.25
N LYS A 78 -6.27 6.83 3.02
CA LYS A 78 -5.78 8.15 3.45
C LYS A 78 -5.06 8.96 2.37
N VAL A 79 -4.95 8.43 1.15
CA VAL A 79 -4.37 9.16 0.02
C VAL A 79 -5.24 10.31 -0.48
N TYR A 80 -6.51 10.33 -0.10
CA TYR A 80 -7.45 11.38 -0.54
C TYR A 80 -7.31 12.65 0.28
N GLN A 81 -7.47 13.79 -0.39
CA GLN A 81 -7.66 15.05 0.32
C GLN A 81 -9.00 14.96 1.08
N ASN A 82 -8.94 15.09 2.40
CA ASN A 82 -10.10 14.96 3.25
C ASN A 82 -10.37 16.25 4.01
N ASP A 83 -11.40 16.98 3.57
CA ASP A 83 -11.91 18.18 4.24
C ASP A 83 -13.00 17.89 5.30
N GLU A 84 -13.10 16.63 5.74
CA GLU A 84 -14.06 16.10 6.71
C GLU A 84 -15.54 16.21 6.30
N LYS A 85 -15.84 16.73 5.12
CA LYS A 85 -17.23 16.88 4.60
C LYS A 85 -17.68 15.69 3.78
N LYS A 86 -16.74 14.94 3.21
CA LYS A 86 -17.02 13.82 2.32
C LYS A 86 -16.91 12.48 3.06
N VAL A 87 -17.98 11.70 3.04
CA VAL A 87 -18.06 10.39 3.71
C VAL A 87 -17.53 9.25 2.83
N LYS A 88 -17.52 9.43 1.51
CA LYS A 88 -17.12 8.40 0.53
C LYS A 88 -16.18 9.00 -0.51
N PHE A 89 -15.14 8.26 -0.84
CA PHE A 89 -14.21 8.60 -1.90
C PHE A 89 -14.30 7.60 -3.05
N SER A 90 -14.21 8.11 -4.26
CA SER A 90 -14.02 7.34 -5.49
C SER A 90 -12.56 7.43 -5.94
N GLU A 91 -12.14 6.54 -6.85
CA GLU A 91 -10.76 6.50 -7.34
C GLU A 91 -10.35 7.76 -8.12
N THR A 92 -11.32 8.55 -8.56
CA THR A 92 -11.11 9.82 -9.30
C THR A 92 -11.04 11.04 -8.41
N ASP A 93 -11.28 10.89 -7.11
CA ASP A 93 -11.22 12.01 -6.17
C ASP A 93 -9.78 12.51 -5.99
N LYS A 94 -9.68 13.79 -5.61
CA LYS A 94 -8.40 14.47 -5.42
C LYS A 94 -7.55 13.81 -4.36
N LEU A 95 -6.28 13.58 -4.69
CA LEU A 95 -5.30 13.07 -3.76
C LEU A 95 -4.69 14.21 -2.96
N GLY A 96 -4.29 13.91 -1.72
CA GLY A 96 -3.67 14.84 -0.79
C GLY A 96 -3.09 14.10 0.39
N GLY A 97 -3.27 14.65 1.57
CA GLY A 97 -2.85 14.08 2.85
C GLY A 97 -2.34 15.15 3.76
N ASP A 98 -2.98 15.32 4.91
CA ASP A 98 -2.65 16.38 5.86
C ASP A 98 -1.51 15.96 6.81
N ASP A 99 -1.26 14.66 6.93
CA ASP A 99 -0.09 14.13 7.62
C ASP A 99 0.93 13.54 6.63
N LEU A 100 2.19 13.44 7.04
CA LEU A 100 3.28 13.02 6.16
C LEU A 100 3.16 11.55 5.72
N TYR A 101 2.61 10.66 6.54
CA TYR A 101 2.31 9.30 6.13
C TYR A 101 1.31 9.29 4.96
N SER A 102 0.18 9.99 5.13
CA SER A 102 -0.88 10.10 4.12
C SER A 102 -0.35 10.72 2.82
N ALA A 103 0.40 11.82 2.93
CA ALA A 103 1.06 12.48 1.79
C ALA A 103 2.06 11.55 1.10
N SER A 104 2.90 10.81 1.84
CA SER A 104 3.86 9.87 1.25
C SER A 104 3.18 8.72 0.50
N LYS A 105 2.05 8.22 0.99
CA LYS A 105 1.26 7.18 0.31
C LYS A 105 0.54 7.74 -0.93
N ALA A 106 0.07 8.99 -0.89
CA ALA A 106 -0.46 9.68 -2.06
C ALA A 106 0.62 9.90 -3.13
N CYS A 107 1.83 10.29 -2.74
CA CYS A 107 2.99 10.38 -3.64
C CYS A 107 3.32 9.02 -4.29
N ALA A 108 3.33 7.93 -3.51
CA ALA A 108 3.56 6.59 -4.03
C ALA A 108 2.50 6.18 -5.07
N ASP A 109 1.23 6.52 -4.83
CA ASP A 109 0.12 6.30 -5.77
C ASP A 109 0.33 7.09 -7.08
N ILE A 110 0.58 8.40 -6.97
CA ILE A 110 0.81 9.29 -8.12
C ILE A 110 2.01 8.82 -8.95
N ILE A 111 3.14 8.51 -8.30
CA ILE A 111 4.35 8.03 -8.97
C ILE A 111 4.08 6.72 -9.69
N SER A 112 3.36 5.79 -9.07
CA SER A 112 3.03 4.50 -9.67
C SER A 112 2.23 4.66 -10.97
N LEU A 113 1.22 5.52 -10.97
CA LEU A 113 0.43 5.81 -12.17
C LEU A 113 1.22 6.61 -13.21
N SER A 114 2.16 7.46 -12.78
CA SER A 114 3.05 8.17 -13.67
C SER A 114 4.01 7.20 -14.39
N TYR A 115 4.63 6.27 -13.65
CA TYR A 115 5.44 5.20 -14.26
C TYR A 115 4.63 4.33 -15.22
N LEU A 116 3.38 3.98 -14.86
CA LEU A 116 2.49 3.24 -15.75
C LEU A 116 2.33 3.95 -17.09
N LYS A 117 2.01 5.24 -17.06
CA LYS A 117 1.77 6.05 -18.26
C LYS A 117 3.03 6.29 -19.08
N SER A 118 4.15 6.56 -18.41
CA SER A 118 5.41 6.95 -19.06
C SER A 118 6.22 5.77 -19.59
N PHE A 119 6.23 4.64 -18.85
CA PHE A 119 7.16 3.55 -19.14
C PHE A 119 6.51 2.20 -19.38
N PHE A 120 5.35 1.92 -18.75
CA PHE A 120 4.74 0.58 -18.81
C PHE A 120 3.62 0.44 -19.86
N LYS A 121 3.20 1.53 -20.49
CA LYS A 121 2.10 1.52 -21.48
C LYS A 121 2.25 0.45 -22.56
N ASN A 122 3.49 0.21 -23.03
CA ASN A 122 3.82 -0.75 -24.10
C ASN A 122 4.84 -1.81 -23.66
N SER A 123 5.19 -1.90 -22.37
CA SER A 123 6.26 -2.78 -21.87
C SER A 123 5.86 -4.25 -21.68
N GLY A 124 4.58 -4.53 -21.73
CA GLY A 124 4.09 -5.85 -21.34
C GLY A 124 3.88 -6.02 -19.81
N CYS A 125 4.29 -5.08 -18.96
CA CYS A 125 4.01 -5.03 -17.55
C CYS A 125 2.82 -4.11 -17.26
N GLY A 126 1.90 -4.54 -16.38
CA GLY A 126 0.81 -3.70 -15.87
C GLY A 126 1.05 -3.30 -14.42
N VAL A 127 0.64 -2.08 -14.07
CA VAL A 127 0.74 -1.53 -12.71
C VAL A 127 -0.63 -1.06 -12.26
N ALA A 128 -1.01 -1.37 -11.04
CA ALA A 128 -2.19 -0.80 -10.39
C ALA A 128 -1.86 -0.40 -8.95
N THR A 129 -2.59 0.57 -8.42
CA THR A 129 -2.55 0.90 -7.00
C THR A 129 -3.80 0.40 -6.30
N ALA A 130 -3.65 -0.10 -5.08
CA ALA A 130 -4.73 -0.63 -4.25
C ALA A 130 -4.84 0.21 -2.97
N ARG A 131 -5.96 0.91 -2.83
CA ARG A 131 -6.26 1.83 -1.72
C ARG A 131 -7.20 1.13 -0.76
N ALA A 132 -6.66 0.52 0.29
CA ALA A 132 -7.46 -0.16 1.30
C ALA A 132 -7.67 0.72 2.53
N GLY A 133 -8.85 0.59 3.13
CA GLY A 133 -9.16 1.16 4.42
C GLY A 133 -8.56 0.37 5.58
N ASN A 134 -9.09 0.60 6.79
CA ASN A 134 -8.60 -0.08 7.99
C ASN A 134 -8.84 -1.59 7.92
N CYS A 135 -7.76 -2.37 8.04
CA CYS A 135 -7.80 -3.82 8.09
C CYS A 135 -7.64 -4.33 9.51
N ILE A 136 -8.38 -5.38 9.84
CA ILE A 136 -8.24 -6.13 11.10
C ILE A 136 -7.92 -7.59 10.81
N GLY A 137 -7.04 -8.16 11.62
CA GLY A 137 -6.67 -9.57 11.53
C GLY A 137 -5.80 -9.98 12.70
N GLY A 138 -5.55 -11.27 12.85
CA GLY A 138 -4.69 -11.77 13.90
C GLY A 138 -3.22 -11.36 13.73
N GLY A 139 -2.49 -11.25 14.86
CA GLY A 139 -1.04 -11.01 14.86
C GLY A 139 -0.59 -9.55 14.71
N ASP A 140 -1.49 -8.59 14.64
CA ASP A 140 -1.12 -7.17 14.62
C ASP A 140 -1.01 -6.60 16.04
N TRP A 141 0.21 -6.52 16.55
CA TRP A 141 0.56 -5.95 17.85
C TRP A 141 1.18 -4.56 17.73
N THR A 142 0.96 -3.88 16.63
CA THR A 142 1.47 -2.53 16.39
C THR A 142 0.87 -1.54 17.39
N LYS A 143 1.72 -0.84 18.13
CA LYS A 143 1.29 0.20 19.10
C LYS A 143 0.45 1.28 18.44
N HIS A 144 -0.41 1.90 19.24
CA HIS A 144 -1.28 3.01 18.81
C HIS A 144 -2.35 2.64 17.78
N ARG A 145 -2.63 1.36 17.61
CA ARG A 145 -3.80 0.88 16.88
C ARG A 145 -4.91 0.54 17.86
N ILE A 146 -6.12 1.00 17.57
CA ILE A 146 -7.24 0.91 18.50
C ILE A 146 -7.53 -0.53 18.96
N LEU A 147 -7.38 -1.53 18.09
CA LEU A 147 -7.63 -2.93 18.46
C LEU A 147 -6.51 -3.48 19.35
N THR A 148 -5.26 -3.15 19.09
CA THR A 148 -4.14 -3.52 19.94
C THR A 148 -4.27 -2.84 21.30
N ASP A 149 -4.53 -1.53 21.31
CA ASP A 149 -4.73 -0.75 22.54
C ASP A 149 -5.93 -1.29 23.36
N ALA A 150 -7.02 -1.68 22.70
CA ALA A 150 -8.19 -2.28 23.34
C ALA A 150 -7.87 -3.66 23.94
N THR A 151 -7.22 -4.53 23.17
CA THR A 151 -6.83 -5.86 23.64
C THR A 151 -5.91 -5.76 24.86
N GLU A 152 -4.90 -4.88 24.81
CA GLU A 152 -4.02 -4.66 25.96
C GLU A 152 -4.75 -4.10 27.17
N ALA A 153 -5.65 -3.14 26.98
CA ALA A 153 -6.41 -2.56 28.07
C ALA A 153 -7.30 -3.60 28.74
N PHE A 154 -8.03 -4.41 27.96
CA PHE A 154 -8.93 -5.43 28.49
C PHE A 154 -8.17 -6.57 29.19
N VAL A 155 -7.09 -7.05 28.61
CA VAL A 155 -6.25 -8.10 29.27
C VAL A 155 -5.66 -7.59 30.59
N LYS A 156 -5.32 -6.31 30.67
CA LYS A 156 -4.75 -5.69 31.90
C LYS A 156 -5.82 -5.13 32.83
N ASN A 157 -7.10 -5.36 32.54
CA ASN A 157 -8.24 -4.83 33.30
C ASN A 157 -8.19 -3.29 33.49
N LYS A 158 -7.80 -2.57 32.42
CA LYS A 158 -7.65 -1.12 32.39
C LYS A 158 -8.67 -0.47 31.45
N ASN A 159 -8.98 0.79 31.69
CA ASN A 159 -9.85 1.55 30.80
C ASN A 159 -9.16 1.81 29.46
N LEU A 160 -9.87 1.57 28.36
CA LEU A 160 -9.42 1.95 27.02
C LEU A 160 -9.51 3.47 26.83
N LYS A 161 -8.41 4.12 26.49
CA LYS A 161 -8.39 5.54 26.12
C LYS A 161 -8.57 5.69 24.60
N ILE A 162 -9.73 6.21 24.19
CA ILE A 162 -10.04 6.49 22.78
C ILE A 162 -9.67 7.94 22.47
N ARG A 163 -8.78 8.16 21.50
CA ARG A 163 -8.30 9.50 21.12
C ARG A 163 -9.32 10.31 20.33
N ASN A 164 -9.99 9.67 19.37
CA ASN A 164 -10.96 10.29 18.45
C ASN A 164 -12.24 9.46 18.38
N PRO A 165 -13.17 9.56 19.35
CA PRO A 165 -14.32 8.67 19.46
C PRO A 165 -15.34 8.84 18.31
N ASN A 166 -15.38 10.02 17.68
CA ASN A 166 -16.35 10.33 16.62
C ASN A 166 -15.85 9.97 15.21
N THR A 167 -14.63 9.43 15.09
CA THR A 167 -14.06 9.10 13.78
C THR A 167 -14.69 7.82 13.21
N ILE A 168 -15.27 7.90 12.04
CA ILE A 168 -15.77 6.75 11.28
C ILE A 168 -14.61 6.13 10.49
N ARG A 169 -14.48 4.79 10.54
CA ARG A 169 -13.45 4.05 9.81
C ARG A 169 -14.05 2.89 9.02
N PRO A 170 -13.60 2.66 7.78
CA PRO A 170 -14.09 1.57 6.94
C PRO A 170 -13.38 0.25 7.31
N TRP A 171 -13.75 -0.33 8.46
CA TRP A 171 -13.16 -1.57 8.93
C TRP A 171 -13.51 -2.75 8.04
N GLN A 172 -12.51 -3.57 7.71
CA GLN A 172 -12.68 -4.83 6.98
C GLN A 172 -11.71 -5.88 7.49
N HIS A 173 -12.06 -7.16 7.32
CA HIS A 173 -11.13 -8.23 7.64
C HIS A 173 -9.96 -8.23 6.65
N VAL A 174 -8.74 -8.50 7.12
CA VAL A 174 -7.52 -8.43 6.29
C VAL A 174 -7.57 -9.33 5.06
N LEU A 175 -8.29 -10.45 5.11
CA LEU A 175 -8.44 -11.35 3.96
C LEU A 175 -9.24 -10.73 2.81
N GLU A 176 -10.13 -9.77 3.06
CA GLU A 176 -10.92 -9.11 2.02
C GLU A 176 -10.02 -8.34 1.03
N PRO A 177 -9.21 -7.37 1.48
CA PRO A 177 -8.33 -6.68 0.55
C PRO A 177 -7.24 -7.58 -0.02
N LEU A 178 -6.70 -8.55 0.75
CA LEU A 178 -5.69 -9.48 0.24
C LEU A 178 -6.23 -10.32 -0.91
N TYR A 179 -7.46 -10.83 -0.80
CA TYR A 179 -8.13 -11.55 -1.89
C TYR A 179 -8.31 -10.64 -3.11
N GLY A 180 -8.77 -9.40 -2.88
CA GLY A 180 -8.91 -8.39 -3.92
C GLY A 180 -7.58 -8.08 -4.64
N TYR A 181 -6.47 -8.00 -3.92
CA TYR A 181 -5.14 -7.77 -4.51
C TYR A 181 -4.71 -8.94 -5.41
N ILE A 182 -4.98 -10.18 -4.99
CA ILE A 182 -4.68 -11.37 -5.79
C ILE A 182 -5.48 -11.35 -7.09
N ILE A 183 -6.80 -11.09 -7.01
CA ILE A 183 -7.65 -10.97 -8.20
C ILE A 183 -7.16 -9.85 -9.12
N LEU A 184 -6.81 -8.69 -8.55
CA LEU A 184 -6.30 -7.56 -9.33
C LEU A 184 -5.01 -7.93 -10.07
N ALA A 185 -4.06 -8.57 -9.38
CA ALA A 185 -2.81 -9.03 -9.97
C ALA A 185 -3.04 -10.06 -11.10
N GLU A 186 -3.95 -11.02 -10.90
CA GLU A 186 -4.36 -12.00 -11.90
C GLU A 186 -4.96 -11.32 -13.14
N LYS A 187 -5.88 -10.37 -12.95
CA LYS A 187 -6.50 -9.63 -14.06
C LYS A 187 -5.50 -8.80 -14.86
N ILE A 188 -4.52 -8.22 -14.19
CA ILE A 188 -3.41 -7.51 -14.84
C ILE A 188 -2.54 -8.51 -15.63
N PHE A 189 -2.16 -9.62 -15.01
CA PHE A 189 -1.32 -10.66 -15.59
C PHE A 189 -1.97 -11.30 -16.83
N ALA A 190 -3.26 -11.63 -16.76
CA ALA A 190 -4.01 -12.28 -17.84
C ALA A 190 -4.26 -11.40 -19.09
N ASN A 191 -3.45 -10.38 -19.33
CA ASN A 191 -3.46 -9.53 -20.53
C ASN A 191 -4.67 -8.59 -20.71
N LYS A 192 -5.53 -8.46 -19.71
CA LYS A 192 -6.60 -7.45 -19.68
C LYS A 192 -6.10 -6.10 -19.13
N LYS A 193 -4.85 -5.78 -19.40
CA LYS A 193 -4.00 -4.77 -18.77
C LYS A 193 -4.62 -3.38 -18.71
N LYS A 194 -5.11 -2.85 -19.83
CA LYS A 194 -5.58 -1.45 -19.89
C LYS A 194 -6.73 -1.17 -18.94
N LYS A 195 -7.67 -2.12 -18.79
CA LYS A 195 -8.86 -1.95 -17.96
C LYS A 195 -8.54 -1.90 -16.47
N TYR A 196 -7.54 -2.70 -16.03
CA TYR A 196 -7.22 -2.88 -14.61
C TYR A 196 -6.01 -2.08 -14.12
N CYS A 197 -5.21 -1.53 -15.03
CA CYS A 197 -4.05 -0.69 -14.72
C CYS A 197 -4.47 0.73 -14.33
N LYS A 198 -4.97 0.88 -13.13
CA LYS A 198 -5.42 2.14 -12.52
C LYS A 198 -5.47 1.99 -11.00
N SER A 199 -5.92 3.03 -10.30
CA SER A 199 -6.20 2.93 -8.86
C SER A 199 -7.51 2.19 -8.62
N TRP A 200 -7.59 1.47 -7.49
CA TRP A 200 -8.75 0.73 -7.01
C TRP A 200 -8.93 0.91 -5.51
N ASN A 201 -10.16 1.20 -5.10
CA ASN A 201 -10.54 1.24 -3.70
C ASN A 201 -10.95 -0.16 -3.21
N PHE A 202 -10.51 -0.51 -2.01
CA PHE A 202 -10.89 -1.73 -1.30
C PHE A 202 -11.47 -1.35 0.06
N GLY A 203 -12.75 -1.58 0.25
CA GLY A 203 -13.47 -1.25 1.46
C GLY A 203 -14.63 -2.23 1.69
N PRO A 204 -15.26 -2.18 2.88
CA PRO A 204 -16.38 -3.05 3.19
C PRO A 204 -17.54 -2.81 2.22
N ALA A 205 -18.20 -3.90 1.82
CA ALA A 205 -19.49 -3.82 1.17
C ALA A 205 -20.51 -3.19 2.15
N ARG A 206 -21.44 -2.40 1.65
CA ARG A 206 -22.55 -1.85 2.44
C ARG A 206 -23.70 -2.81 2.49
#